data_f306555f1602674187e0bf4d615e7952
#
_entry.id   f306555f1602674187e0bf4d615e7952
#
_cell.length_a   1.000
_cell.length_b   1.000
_cell.length_c   1.000
_cell.angle_alpha   90.00
_cell.angle_beta   90.00
_cell.angle_gamma   90.00
#
_symmetry.space_group_name_H-M   'P 1'
#
loop_
_entity.id
_entity.type
_entity.pdbx_description
1 polymer ?
#
loop_
_entity_poly.entity_id
_entity_poly.type
_entity_poly.pdbx_seq_one_letter_code
_entity_poly.pdbx_strand_id
1 'polypeptide(L)'
;MIGDYKGEVKYKVVTALLQAYHDILDYDGMKSILKEAEMLHLKNIRDEDQNRYLDFFSFKKIIAAQNCLLYDSSMLLFEIGKKFSFYLFPYGKNFEEIISEINSIIITDWKVEIIKSDQDLIVVLVQKCIFCSEIGVPCDMFKGFLVHSLEKSLPSEYRITHFGDKKDLNDPNHNTFILKLKMEKKY
;
A
#
# COMPACT_ATOMS: atom_id res chain seq x y z
N MET A 1 23.57 -9.24 0.26
CA MET A 1 22.34 -8.46 0.07
C MET A 1 21.18 -8.85 1.02
N ILE A 2 21.45 -9.51 2.13
CA ILE A 2 20.44 -9.82 3.18
C ILE A 2 20.32 -8.66 4.21
N GLY A 3 21.17 -7.63 4.10
CA GLY A 3 21.22 -6.50 5.06
C GLY A 3 20.17 -5.41 4.88
N ASP A 4 19.43 -5.40 3.77
CA ASP A 4 18.57 -4.26 3.39
C ASP A 4 17.10 -4.40 3.84
N TYR A 5 16.74 -5.53 4.46
CA TYR A 5 15.36 -5.80 4.90
C TYR A 5 15.23 -5.74 6.43
N LYS A 6 15.73 -4.65 7.02
CA LYS A 6 15.57 -4.42 8.45
C LYS A 6 14.22 -3.78 8.75
N GLY A 7 13.59 -4.23 9.83
CA GLY A 7 12.35 -3.66 10.30
C GLY A 7 11.27 -4.70 10.56
N GLU A 8 10.10 -4.21 10.88
CA GLU A 8 8.94 -5.03 11.23
C GLU A 8 7.63 -4.36 10.81
N VAL A 9 6.61 -5.15 10.62
CA VAL A 9 5.28 -4.72 10.20
C VAL A 9 4.25 -5.25 11.18
N LYS A 10 3.35 -4.40 11.68
CA LYS A 10 2.26 -4.86 12.56
C LYS A 10 1.36 -5.86 11.83
N TYR A 11 0.93 -6.90 12.54
CA TYR A 11 0.05 -7.94 11.98
C TYR A 11 -1.26 -7.38 11.42
N LYS A 12 -1.79 -6.27 11.95
CA LYS A 12 -2.96 -5.60 11.38
C LYS A 12 -2.76 -5.18 9.91
N VAL A 13 -1.52 -4.83 9.51
CA VAL A 13 -1.18 -4.52 8.11
C VAL A 13 -1.28 -5.78 7.25
N VAL A 14 -0.73 -6.89 7.75
CA VAL A 14 -0.77 -8.18 7.06
C VAL A 14 -2.21 -8.66 6.93
N THR A 15 -2.99 -8.63 8.01
CA THR A 15 -4.40 -9.03 8.03
C THR A 15 -5.22 -8.22 7.03
N ALA A 16 -5.06 -6.89 7.03
CA ALA A 16 -5.75 -6.00 6.09
C ALA A 16 -5.38 -6.30 4.62
N LEU A 17 -4.10 -6.60 4.36
CA LEU A 17 -3.62 -6.95 3.03
C LEU A 17 -4.20 -8.29 2.56
N LEU A 18 -4.20 -9.32 3.42
CA LEU A 18 -4.77 -10.62 3.08
C LEU A 18 -6.28 -10.55 2.83
N GLN A 19 -7.00 -9.71 3.60
CA GLN A 19 -8.41 -9.48 3.35
C GLN A 19 -8.65 -8.77 2.01
N ALA A 20 -7.79 -7.81 1.64
CA ALA A 20 -7.84 -7.18 0.33
C ALA A 20 -7.60 -8.17 -0.82
N TYR A 21 -6.65 -9.08 -0.67
CA TYR A 21 -6.44 -10.16 -1.64
C TYR A 21 -7.66 -11.07 -1.75
N HIS A 22 -8.23 -11.48 -0.61
CA HIS A 22 -9.43 -12.32 -0.59
C HIS A 22 -10.61 -11.68 -1.32
N ASP A 23 -10.82 -10.36 -1.14
CA ASP A 23 -11.92 -9.64 -1.78
C ASP A 23 -11.76 -9.49 -3.30
N ILE A 24 -10.54 -9.32 -3.77
CA ILE A 24 -10.25 -9.00 -5.19
C ILE A 24 -9.87 -10.25 -5.99
N LEU A 25 -9.17 -11.20 -5.38
CA LEU A 25 -8.62 -12.39 -6.05
C LEU A 25 -9.27 -13.70 -5.59
N ASP A 26 -10.28 -13.62 -4.71
CA ASP A 26 -10.85 -14.73 -3.96
C ASP A 26 -9.87 -15.45 -3.00
N TYR A 27 -10.35 -16.52 -2.37
CA TYR A 27 -9.55 -17.31 -1.41
C TYR A 27 -8.38 -18.03 -2.10
N ASP A 28 -8.58 -18.55 -3.28
CA ASP A 28 -7.54 -19.30 -4.00
C ASP A 28 -6.44 -18.36 -4.55
N GLY A 29 -6.80 -17.16 -4.99
CA GLY A 29 -5.85 -16.12 -5.38
C GLY A 29 -4.98 -15.66 -4.21
N MET A 30 -5.58 -15.35 -3.06
CA MET A 30 -4.85 -15.02 -1.83
C MET A 30 -3.91 -16.16 -1.42
N LYS A 31 -4.39 -17.39 -1.44
CA LYS A 31 -3.60 -18.57 -1.10
C LYS A 31 -2.44 -18.82 -2.05
N SER A 32 -2.62 -18.51 -3.34
CA SER A 32 -1.55 -18.60 -4.35
C SER A 32 -0.42 -17.64 -4.06
N ILE A 33 -0.73 -16.38 -3.70
CA ILE A 33 0.28 -15.39 -3.26
C ILE A 33 1.03 -15.88 -2.03
N LEU A 34 0.32 -16.36 -1.00
CA LEU A 34 0.95 -16.87 0.22
C LEU A 34 1.81 -18.13 -0.02
N LYS A 35 1.39 -18.99 -0.95
CA LYS A 35 2.17 -20.18 -1.34
C LYS A 35 3.46 -19.77 -2.03
N GLU A 36 3.40 -18.85 -2.98
CA GLU A 36 4.58 -18.31 -3.68
C GLU A 36 5.52 -17.60 -2.71
N ALA A 37 5.00 -16.90 -1.73
CA ALA A 37 5.77 -16.25 -0.67
C ALA A 37 6.34 -17.23 0.38
N GLU A 38 6.00 -18.53 0.33
CA GLU A 38 6.30 -19.53 1.37
C GLU A 38 5.70 -19.18 2.75
N MET A 39 4.59 -18.43 2.77
CA MET A 39 3.95 -17.88 3.97
C MET A 39 2.53 -18.43 4.17
N LEU A 40 2.25 -19.64 3.69
CA LEU A 40 0.91 -20.23 3.69
C LEU A 40 0.30 -20.38 5.10
N HIS A 41 1.12 -20.43 6.15
CA HIS A 41 0.68 -20.46 7.54
C HIS A 41 -0.09 -19.19 7.94
N LEU A 42 0.10 -18.07 7.24
CA LEU A 42 -0.58 -16.79 7.51
C LEU A 42 -2.04 -16.77 7.02
N LYS A 43 -2.49 -17.76 6.24
CA LYS A 43 -3.86 -17.79 5.66
C LYS A 43 -5.00 -17.70 6.68
N ASN A 44 -4.73 -18.07 7.94
CA ASN A 44 -5.71 -18.11 9.03
C ASN A 44 -5.40 -17.07 10.13
N ILE A 45 -4.64 -16.01 9.83
CA ILE A 45 -4.40 -14.93 10.80
C ILE A 45 -5.75 -14.31 11.20
N ARG A 46 -5.97 -14.21 12.50
CA ARG A 46 -7.16 -13.61 13.13
C ARG A 46 -6.82 -12.25 13.72
N ASP A 47 -7.86 -11.47 13.98
CA ASP A 47 -7.74 -10.14 14.60
C ASP A 47 -7.01 -10.13 15.96
N GLU A 48 -7.03 -11.26 16.67
CA GLU A 48 -6.31 -11.46 17.94
C GLU A 48 -4.80 -11.19 17.85
N ASP A 49 -4.24 -11.37 16.66
CA ASP A 49 -2.80 -11.22 16.39
C ASP A 49 -2.38 -9.80 15.97
N GLN A 50 -3.31 -8.83 15.93
CA GLN A 50 -3.06 -7.48 15.41
C GLN A 50 -1.92 -6.71 16.10
N ASN A 51 -1.63 -6.99 17.37
CA ASN A 51 -0.57 -6.32 18.13
C ASN A 51 0.81 -6.95 17.94
N ARG A 52 0.90 -8.09 17.26
CA ARG A 52 2.18 -8.74 16.94
C ARG A 52 2.84 -8.07 15.75
N TYR A 53 4.08 -8.43 15.55
CA TYR A 53 4.88 -7.96 14.41
C TYR A 53 5.34 -9.14 13.57
N LEU A 54 5.30 -8.94 12.26
CA LEU A 54 5.97 -9.77 11.27
C LEU A 54 7.29 -9.08 10.91
N ASP A 55 8.38 -9.82 10.80
CA ASP A 55 9.63 -9.25 10.29
C ASP A 55 9.46 -8.73 8.85
N PHE A 56 10.17 -7.66 8.54
CA PHE A 56 10.01 -6.98 7.26
C PHE A 56 10.41 -7.85 6.06
N PHE A 57 11.38 -8.74 6.24
CA PHE A 57 11.78 -9.67 5.16
C PHE A 57 10.62 -10.59 4.77
N SER A 58 9.93 -11.18 5.75
CA SER A 58 8.74 -12.01 5.51
C SER A 58 7.62 -11.23 4.83
N PHE A 59 7.36 -9.99 5.28
CA PHE A 59 6.39 -9.13 4.62
C PHE A 59 6.76 -8.83 3.16
N LYS A 60 8.04 -8.54 2.90
CA LYS A 60 8.55 -8.27 1.55
C LYS A 60 8.41 -9.48 0.62
N LYS A 61 8.51 -10.71 1.13
CA LYS A 61 8.24 -11.93 0.34
C LYS A 61 6.79 -11.95 -0.16
N ILE A 62 5.82 -11.56 0.67
CA ILE A 62 4.41 -11.48 0.26
C ILE A 62 4.23 -10.43 -0.86
N ILE A 63 4.83 -9.26 -0.71
CA ILE A 63 4.77 -8.20 -1.74
C ILE A 63 5.46 -8.63 -3.03
N ALA A 64 6.61 -9.30 -2.94
CA ALA A 64 7.32 -9.82 -4.11
C ALA A 64 6.49 -10.88 -4.86
N ALA A 65 5.85 -11.81 -4.14
CA ALA A 65 4.96 -12.80 -4.72
C ALA A 65 3.74 -12.16 -5.39
N GLN A 66 3.10 -11.16 -4.74
CA GLN A 66 2.04 -10.35 -5.34
C GLN A 66 2.49 -9.74 -6.66
N ASN A 67 3.63 -9.03 -6.65
CA ASN A 67 4.13 -8.32 -7.82
C ASN A 67 4.54 -9.29 -8.95
N CYS A 68 4.99 -10.48 -8.63
CA CYS A 68 5.30 -11.53 -9.60
C CYS A 68 4.03 -12.08 -10.25
N LEU A 69 3.04 -12.47 -9.45
CA LEU A 69 1.81 -13.10 -9.94
C LEU A 69 0.87 -12.11 -10.65
N LEU A 70 0.94 -10.82 -10.30
CA LEU A 70 0.08 -9.76 -10.84
C LEU A 70 0.84 -8.75 -11.72
N TYR A 71 1.94 -9.18 -12.33
CA TYR A 71 2.87 -8.31 -13.07
C TYR A 71 2.19 -7.37 -14.07
N ASP A 72 1.28 -7.88 -14.90
CA ASP A 72 0.57 -7.11 -15.93
C ASP A 72 -0.85 -6.66 -15.50
N SER A 73 -1.14 -6.73 -14.20
CA SER A 73 -2.49 -6.51 -13.67
C SER A 73 -2.61 -5.21 -12.87
N SER A 74 -2.21 -4.09 -13.49
CA SER A 74 -2.21 -2.74 -12.88
C SER A 74 -3.56 -2.38 -12.24
N MET A 75 -4.67 -2.70 -12.91
CA MET A 75 -6.02 -2.45 -12.39
C MET A 75 -6.31 -3.28 -11.13
N LEU A 76 -5.93 -4.56 -11.11
CA LEU A 76 -6.11 -5.41 -9.92
C LEU A 76 -5.27 -4.92 -8.76
N LEU A 77 -4.01 -4.56 -9.00
CA LEU A 77 -3.14 -3.97 -7.98
C LEU A 77 -3.74 -2.69 -7.38
N PHE A 78 -4.28 -1.82 -8.22
CA PHE A 78 -4.94 -0.60 -7.76
C PHE A 78 -6.17 -0.90 -6.88
N GLU A 79 -7.04 -1.82 -7.29
CA GLU A 79 -8.21 -2.23 -6.52
C GLU A 79 -7.83 -2.95 -5.20
N ILE A 80 -6.77 -3.77 -5.19
CA ILE A 80 -6.20 -4.35 -3.97
C ILE A 80 -5.77 -3.21 -3.03
N GLY A 81 -5.11 -2.19 -3.54
CA GLY A 81 -4.69 -1.03 -2.75
C GLY A 81 -5.86 -0.28 -2.11
N LYS A 82 -6.95 -0.07 -2.83
CA LYS A 82 -8.18 0.53 -2.29
C LYS A 82 -8.78 -0.30 -1.16
N LYS A 83 -8.89 -1.61 -1.36
CA LYS A 83 -9.39 -2.54 -0.34
C LYS A 83 -8.46 -2.63 0.86
N PHE A 84 -7.15 -2.62 0.65
CA PHE A 84 -6.16 -2.56 1.72
C PHE A 84 -6.33 -1.30 2.58
N SER A 85 -6.53 -0.11 1.98
CA SER A 85 -6.85 1.11 2.72
C SER A 85 -8.15 0.97 3.52
N PHE A 86 -9.19 0.35 2.93
CA PHE A 86 -10.47 0.14 3.60
C PHE A 86 -10.34 -0.72 4.86
N TYR A 87 -9.63 -1.84 4.77
CA TYR A 87 -9.46 -2.77 5.90
C TYR A 87 -8.49 -2.27 6.96
N LEU A 88 -7.43 -1.57 6.56
CA LEU A 88 -6.43 -1.07 7.49
C LEU A 88 -6.94 0.13 8.30
N PHE A 89 -7.72 1.01 7.67
CA PHE A 89 -8.28 2.23 8.25
C PHE A 89 -9.77 2.36 7.91
N PRO A 90 -10.65 1.56 8.53
CA PRO A 90 -12.05 1.47 8.09
C PRO A 90 -12.82 2.78 8.26
N TYR A 91 -12.64 3.52 9.35
CA TYR A 91 -13.41 4.73 9.65
C TYR A 91 -12.66 5.79 10.46
N GLY A 92 -13.12 7.05 10.36
CA GLY A 92 -12.89 8.10 11.35
C GLY A 92 -11.53 8.77 11.36
N LYS A 93 -10.66 8.49 10.36
CA LYS A 93 -9.35 9.14 10.24
C LYS A 93 -9.33 10.06 9.03
N ASN A 94 -8.74 11.24 9.20
CA ASN A 94 -8.41 12.10 8.08
C ASN A 94 -7.15 11.60 7.36
N PHE A 95 -6.85 12.19 6.20
CA PHE A 95 -5.75 11.72 5.36
C PHE A 95 -4.37 11.86 6.02
N GLU A 96 -4.14 12.97 6.73
CA GLU A 96 -2.89 13.23 7.46
C GLU A 96 -2.66 12.21 8.58
N GLU A 97 -3.71 11.85 9.31
CA GLU A 97 -3.65 10.82 10.35
C GLU A 97 -3.33 9.45 9.76
N ILE A 98 -3.90 9.11 8.61
CA ILE A 98 -3.60 7.85 7.90
C ILE A 98 -2.13 7.81 7.47
N ILE A 99 -1.60 8.90 6.89
CA ILE A 99 -0.19 8.99 6.49
C ILE A 99 0.74 8.88 7.70
N SER A 100 0.41 9.53 8.81
CA SER A 100 1.19 9.42 10.04
C SER A 100 1.19 8.00 10.60
N GLU A 101 0.02 7.38 10.66
CA GLU A 101 -0.12 6.04 11.25
C GLU A 101 0.52 4.96 10.40
N ILE A 102 0.42 5.01 9.07
CA ILE A 102 1.02 3.97 8.23
C ILE A 102 2.55 3.94 8.38
N ASN A 103 3.20 5.10 8.55
CA ASN A 103 4.62 5.16 8.86
C ASN A 103 4.96 4.55 10.23
N SER A 104 4.03 4.59 11.20
CA SER A 104 4.26 4.07 12.55
C SER A 104 4.03 2.57 12.70
N ILE A 105 3.22 1.97 11.83
CA ILE A 105 2.87 0.53 11.89
C ILE A 105 3.68 -0.32 10.93
N ILE A 106 4.43 0.31 10.03
CA ILE A 106 5.40 -0.30 9.13
C ILE A 106 6.75 0.34 9.45
N ILE A 107 7.52 -0.31 10.30
CA ILE A 107 8.76 0.21 10.86
C ILE A 107 9.94 -0.27 10.01
N THR A 108 10.34 0.55 9.06
CA THR A 108 11.48 0.32 8.16
C THR A 108 12.03 1.67 7.70
N ASP A 109 12.92 1.69 6.75
CA ASP A 109 13.51 2.92 6.19
C ASP A 109 12.64 3.61 5.12
N TRP A 110 11.42 3.11 4.86
CA TRP A 110 10.48 3.77 3.98
C TRP A 110 9.85 5.00 4.65
N LYS A 111 9.36 5.93 3.84
CA LYS A 111 8.65 7.11 4.34
C LYS A 111 7.59 7.60 3.37
N VAL A 112 6.45 7.99 3.91
CA VAL A 112 5.36 8.64 3.18
C VAL A 112 5.13 10.01 3.80
N GLU A 113 5.17 11.08 3.01
CA GLU A 113 5.02 12.46 3.47
C GLU A 113 4.10 13.26 2.55
N ILE A 114 3.25 14.09 3.14
CA ILE A 114 2.53 15.14 2.41
C ILE A 114 3.47 16.33 2.29
N ILE A 115 3.97 16.62 1.08
CA ILE A 115 4.89 17.74 0.82
C ILE A 115 4.18 19.01 0.37
N LYS A 116 2.90 18.89 -0.02
CA LYS A 116 2.05 20.02 -0.38
C LYS A 116 0.59 19.66 -0.13
N SER A 117 -0.19 20.58 0.44
CA SER A 117 -1.63 20.44 0.64
C SER A 117 -2.32 21.78 0.36
N ASP A 118 -3.02 21.85 -0.78
CA ASP A 118 -3.83 22.98 -1.22
C ASP A 118 -5.33 22.59 -1.18
N GLN A 119 -6.22 23.52 -1.51
CA GLN A 119 -7.68 23.27 -1.51
C GLN A 119 -8.12 22.17 -2.48
N ASP A 120 -7.41 21.99 -3.60
CA ASP A 120 -7.78 21.06 -4.67
C ASP A 120 -6.66 20.07 -5.04
N LEU A 121 -5.48 20.17 -4.40
CA LEU A 121 -4.31 19.37 -4.72
C LEU A 121 -3.53 18.97 -3.48
N ILE A 122 -3.33 17.67 -3.32
CA ILE A 122 -2.38 17.11 -2.35
C ILE A 122 -1.22 16.46 -3.11
N VAL A 123 0.00 16.70 -2.67
CA VAL A 123 1.22 16.10 -3.22
C VAL A 123 1.87 15.24 -2.16
N VAL A 124 2.00 13.96 -2.46
CA VAL A 124 2.59 12.95 -1.57
C VAL A 124 3.93 12.50 -2.12
N LEU A 125 4.97 12.57 -1.28
CA LEU A 125 6.27 11.96 -1.53
C LEU A 125 6.31 10.58 -0.87
N VAL A 126 6.64 9.56 -1.64
CA VAL A 126 6.88 8.20 -1.14
C VAL A 126 8.34 7.86 -1.40
N GLN A 127 9.10 7.66 -0.32
CA GLN A 127 10.49 7.29 -0.36
C GLN A 127 10.66 5.82 0.02
N LYS A 128 11.48 5.10 -0.75
CA LYS A 128 11.77 3.67 -0.56
C LYS A 128 10.48 2.84 -0.43
N CYS A 129 9.56 3.01 -1.36
CA CYS A 129 8.26 2.34 -1.35
C CYS A 129 8.42 0.82 -1.24
N ILE A 130 7.85 0.26 -0.18
CA ILE A 130 7.91 -1.17 0.11
C ILE A 130 7.01 -2.01 -0.80
N PHE A 131 6.00 -1.40 -1.42
CA PHE A 131 5.03 -2.04 -2.32
C PHE A 131 5.50 -2.04 -3.78
N CYS A 132 6.51 -1.23 -4.12
CA CYS A 132 7.09 -1.23 -5.45
C CYS A 132 7.84 -2.53 -5.73
N SER A 133 7.79 -2.96 -6.98
CA SER A 133 8.60 -4.06 -7.47
C SER A 133 10.02 -3.60 -7.79
N GLU A 134 11.00 -4.41 -7.44
CA GLU A 134 12.41 -4.24 -7.86
C GLU A 134 12.61 -4.41 -9.38
N ILE A 135 11.61 -5.00 -10.06
CA ILE A 135 11.61 -5.22 -11.52
C ILE A 135 10.86 -4.12 -12.30
N GLY A 136 10.63 -2.97 -11.69
CA GLY A 136 10.08 -1.79 -12.38
C GLY A 136 8.58 -1.78 -12.58
N VAL A 137 7.82 -2.66 -11.92
CA VAL A 137 6.35 -2.59 -11.91
C VAL A 137 5.88 -1.29 -11.26
N PRO A 138 4.95 -0.55 -11.87
CA PRO A 138 4.38 0.64 -11.25
C PRO A 138 3.77 0.32 -9.87
N CYS A 139 3.87 1.28 -8.94
CA CYS A 139 3.34 1.08 -7.59
C CYS A 139 1.82 1.33 -7.53
N ASP A 140 1.05 0.67 -8.40
CA ASP A 140 -0.39 0.90 -8.54
C ASP A 140 -1.15 0.48 -7.29
N MET A 141 -0.69 -0.53 -6.57
CA MET A 141 -1.27 -0.90 -5.30
C MET A 141 -1.23 0.25 -4.29
N PHE A 142 -0.06 0.86 -4.07
CA PHE A 142 0.03 1.94 -3.10
C PHE A 142 -0.63 3.24 -3.57
N LYS A 143 -0.71 3.47 -4.88
CA LYS A 143 -1.54 4.55 -5.44
C LYS A 143 -3.03 4.34 -5.11
N GLY A 144 -3.54 3.13 -5.30
CA GLY A 144 -4.92 2.78 -4.93
C GLY A 144 -5.19 3.01 -3.45
N PHE A 145 -4.22 2.63 -2.59
CA PHE A 145 -4.29 2.91 -1.15
C PHE A 145 -4.40 4.40 -0.85
N LEU A 146 -3.54 5.24 -1.43
CA LEU A 146 -3.52 6.69 -1.19
C LEU A 146 -4.79 7.38 -1.72
N VAL A 147 -5.24 7.02 -2.93
CA VAL A 147 -6.47 7.55 -3.53
C VAL A 147 -7.65 7.25 -2.64
N HIS A 148 -7.85 5.99 -2.23
CA HIS A 148 -8.99 5.62 -1.40
C HIS A 148 -8.91 6.23 0.01
N SER A 149 -7.71 6.34 0.58
CA SER A 149 -7.50 7.00 1.88
C SER A 149 -7.92 8.47 1.85
N LEU A 150 -7.63 9.17 0.75
CA LEU A 150 -8.07 10.56 0.58
C LEU A 150 -9.58 10.64 0.29
N GLU A 151 -10.12 9.79 -0.58
CA GLU A 151 -11.57 9.75 -0.89
C GLU A 151 -12.42 9.61 0.37
N LYS A 152 -12.02 8.75 1.32
CA LYS A 152 -12.74 8.57 2.58
C LYS A 152 -12.71 9.79 3.50
N SER A 153 -11.72 10.64 3.35
CA SER A 153 -11.53 11.85 4.15
C SER A 153 -12.34 13.04 3.62
N LEU A 154 -12.91 12.90 2.43
CA LEU A 154 -13.62 13.97 1.72
C LEU A 154 -15.13 13.73 1.71
N PRO A 155 -15.94 14.80 1.57
CA PRO A 155 -17.37 14.67 1.27
C PRO A 155 -17.60 13.87 -0.02
N SER A 156 -18.72 13.13 -0.10
CA SER A 156 -19.05 12.22 -1.21
C SER A 156 -19.18 12.90 -2.58
N GLU A 157 -19.33 14.23 -2.59
CA GLU A 157 -19.36 15.06 -3.79
C GLU A 157 -18.02 15.25 -4.48
N TYR A 158 -16.91 14.82 -3.85
CA TYR A 158 -15.59 14.87 -4.46
C TYR A 158 -15.21 13.54 -5.11
N ARG A 159 -14.41 13.65 -6.16
CA ARG A 159 -13.65 12.54 -6.75
C ARG A 159 -12.18 12.88 -6.73
N ILE A 160 -11.34 11.85 -6.71
CA ILE A 160 -9.90 12.01 -6.77
C ILE A 160 -9.42 11.57 -8.15
N THR A 161 -8.64 12.41 -8.78
CA THR A 161 -7.80 12.06 -9.94
C THR A 161 -6.34 12.09 -9.52
N HIS A 162 -5.56 11.13 -9.99
CA HIS A 162 -4.15 11.05 -9.68
C HIS A 162 -3.30 11.17 -10.94
N PHE A 163 -2.18 11.86 -10.85
CA PHE A 163 -1.25 12.08 -11.95
C PHE A 163 0.18 12.33 -11.45
N GLY A 164 1.14 12.16 -12.35
CA GLY A 164 2.52 12.56 -12.11
C GLY A 164 3.34 11.57 -11.32
N ASP A 165 3.46 10.34 -11.81
CA ASP A 165 4.49 9.40 -11.36
C ASP A 165 5.89 9.85 -11.82
N LYS A 166 6.42 10.88 -11.22
CA LYS A 166 7.84 11.16 -11.40
C LYS A 166 8.60 10.29 -10.43
N LYS A 167 9.09 9.16 -10.92
CA LYS A 167 10.12 8.39 -10.22
C LYS A 167 11.35 9.28 -10.10
N ASP A 168 11.97 9.25 -8.94
CA ASP A 168 13.29 9.85 -8.80
C ASP A 168 14.28 8.99 -9.60
N LEU A 169 14.77 9.53 -10.72
CA LEU A 169 15.74 8.86 -11.59
C LEU A 169 17.11 8.70 -10.90
N ASN A 170 17.34 9.42 -9.80
CA ASN A 170 18.57 9.31 -9.00
C ASN A 170 18.46 8.22 -7.91
N ASP A 171 17.27 7.65 -7.69
CA ASP A 171 17.10 6.51 -6.80
C ASP A 171 17.48 5.22 -7.55
N PRO A 172 18.56 4.54 -7.17
CA PRO A 172 19.04 3.34 -7.85
C PRO A 172 18.02 2.19 -7.84
N ASN A 173 17.10 2.20 -6.89
CA ASN A 173 16.07 1.16 -6.74
C ASN A 173 14.73 1.55 -7.40
N HIS A 174 14.62 2.79 -7.93
CA HIS A 174 13.42 3.32 -8.59
C HIS A 174 12.13 3.16 -7.76
N ASN A 175 12.23 3.17 -6.43
CA ASN A 175 11.11 3.01 -5.51
C ASN A 175 10.73 4.30 -4.76
N THR A 176 11.31 5.43 -5.15
CA THR A 176 10.95 6.78 -4.69
C THR A 176 10.15 7.49 -5.77
N PHE A 177 8.98 8.02 -5.42
CA PHE A 177 8.11 8.72 -6.37
C PHE A 177 7.27 9.81 -5.71
N ILE A 178 6.80 10.74 -6.53
CA ILE A 178 5.85 11.79 -6.15
C ILE A 178 4.50 11.50 -6.81
N LEU A 179 3.43 11.48 -6.01
CA LEU A 179 2.06 11.34 -6.47
C LEU A 179 1.29 12.63 -6.21
N LYS A 180 0.60 13.14 -7.23
CA LYS A 180 -0.31 14.28 -7.14
C LYS A 180 -1.74 13.78 -7.14
N LEU A 181 -2.49 14.14 -6.10
CA LEU A 181 -3.89 13.79 -5.89
C LEU A 181 -4.73 15.07 -6.04
N LYS A 182 -5.50 15.17 -7.12
CA LYS A 182 -6.38 16.30 -7.39
C LYS A 182 -7.79 15.99 -6.95
N MET A 183 -8.36 16.90 -6.17
CA MET A 183 -9.75 16.83 -5.69
C MET A 183 -10.66 17.63 -6.61
N GLU A 184 -11.68 17.01 -7.18
CA GLU A 184 -12.63 17.63 -8.08
C GLU A 184 -14.06 17.38 -7.60
N LYS A 185 -14.92 18.41 -7.62
CA LYS A 185 -16.34 18.20 -7.36
C LYS A 185 -16.98 17.42 -8.52
N LYS A 186 -17.81 16.45 -8.16
CA LYS A 186 -18.70 15.76 -9.10
C LYS A 186 -19.82 16.78 -9.48
N TYR A 187 -20.03 16.98 -10.76
CA TYR A 187 -21.16 17.78 -11.26
C TYR A 187 -22.40 16.90 -11.36
#